data_a3b8b97bb0b5962f059cef4ca3abc582
#
_entry.id   a3b8b97bb0b5962f059cef4ca3abc582
#
_cell.length_a   1.000
_cell.length_b   1.000
_cell.length_c   1.000
_cell.angle_alpha   90.00
_cell.angle_beta   90.00
_cell.angle_gamma   90.00
#
_symmetry.space_group_name_H-M   'P 1'
#
loop_
_entity.id
_entity.type
_entity.pdbx_description
1 polymer ?
#
loop_
_entity_poly.entity_id
_entity_poly.type
_entity_poly.pdbx_seq_one_letter_code
_entity_poly.pdbx_strand_id
1 'polypeptide(L)'
;FLYKVVIIGGGWSGCAAALAARKAGAEVTLLEKTDMLLGLGNVGGIMRNNGRFTAAEENIALGARELFDITDRCSRHVNIDFPGHKHASLYDVMKVEPNVRRLLREKGVDVRLMARAVDVVLQKSGHGAGGSGDRDRRISGIGDPGETRRSNTEPFDNGDMQDAVIEKLILAGNPAGIGGDSEQTIEGDVFVETAGSTGPMGNCLTYGNGCCMCVLRCSAFGPRVSISARAGGSDIMGRRRDGSFGAFSGSGKLEKGSLSAEIQKKLNEEGVAVIPLPHAAVKKEKLDMKVCKQYALQEFAENIVLLDTGYAKIMTPFFDLETLRQIPGFENARYADPYAGGKGNSIRYLSVAERDNTMRVMKIRNLFCGGEKSGLFVGHTEAIST
;
A
#
# COMPACT_ATOMS: atom_id res chain seq x y z
N PHE A 1 12.87 -17.82 25.26
CA PHE A 1 13.22 -16.60 24.54
C PHE A 1 11.98 -16.19 23.73
N LEU A 2 11.53 -14.93 23.90
CA LEU A 2 10.47 -14.36 23.07
C LEU A 2 11.12 -13.79 21.79
N TYR A 3 10.65 -14.22 20.63
CA TYR A 3 11.11 -13.65 19.37
C TYR A 3 10.67 -12.18 19.27
N LYS A 4 11.59 -11.31 18.84
CA LYS A 4 11.31 -9.91 18.49
C LYS A 4 10.99 -9.82 17.00
N VAL A 5 9.75 -9.47 16.68
CA VAL A 5 9.29 -9.29 15.30
C VAL A 5 9.11 -7.81 15.02
N VAL A 6 9.81 -7.31 14.01
CA VAL A 6 9.69 -5.92 13.55
C VAL A 6 8.97 -5.88 12.22
N ILE A 7 7.82 -5.21 12.19
CA ILE A 7 6.98 -5.09 11.01
C ILE A 7 7.15 -3.69 10.41
N ILE A 8 7.41 -3.63 9.11
CA ILE A 8 7.73 -2.41 8.38
C ILE A 8 6.57 -2.08 7.44
N GLY A 9 5.75 -1.11 7.83
CA GLY A 9 4.55 -0.69 7.13
C GLY A 9 3.26 -1.14 7.82
N GLY A 10 2.47 -0.16 8.27
CA GLY A 10 1.23 -0.35 9.02
C GLY A 10 -0.02 -0.45 8.13
N GLY A 11 0.08 -0.95 6.89
CA GLY A 11 -1.07 -1.27 6.04
C GLY A 11 -1.89 -2.45 6.60
N TRP A 12 -2.95 -2.87 5.89
CA TRP A 12 -3.76 -4.02 6.30
C TRP A 12 -2.93 -5.28 6.57
N SER A 13 -1.96 -5.57 5.70
CA SER A 13 -1.06 -6.71 5.86
C SER A 13 -0.20 -6.59 7.12
N GLY A 14 0.39 -5.40 7.36
CA GLY A 14 1.22 -5.18 8.55
C GLY A 14 0.41 -5.28 9.85
N CYS A 15 -0.82 -4.77 9.86
CA CYS A 15 -1.71 -4.92 11.00
C CYS A 15 -2.09 -6.39 11.27
N ALA A 16 -2.35 -7.15 10.20
CA ALA A 16 -2.63 -8.59 10.30
C ALA A 16 -1.41 -9.38 10.79
N ALA A 17 -0.24 -9.12 10.21
CA ALA A 17 1.02 -9.73 10.62
C ALA A 17 1.35 -9.43 12.10
N ALA A 18 1.10 -8.20 12.56
CA ALA A 18 1.30 -7.82 13.95
C ALA A 18 0.41 -8.63 14.90
N LEU A 19 -0.86 -8.78 14.58
CA LEU A 19 -1.78 -9.60 15.39
C LEU A 19 -1.39 -11.07 15.37
N ALA A 20 -1.02 -11.61 14.20
CA ALA A 20 -0.58 -12.99 14.06
C ALA A 20 0.67 -13.28 14.88
N ALA A 21 1.69 -12.42 14.79
CA ALA A 21 2.93 -12.54 15.56
C ALA A 21 2.68 -12.44 17.07
N ARG A 22 1.79 -11.53 17.51
CA ARG A 22 1.39 -11.45 18.92
C ARG A 22 0.67 -12.72 19.39
N LYS A 23 -0.23 -13.28 18.59
CA LYS A 23 -0.90 -14.56 18.90
C LYS A 23 0.08 -15.71 18.99
N ALA A 24 1.17 -15.68 18.21
CA ALA A 24 2.26 -16.64 18.29
C ALA A 24 3.20 -16.43 19.50
N GLY A 25 2.97 -15.39 20.32
CA GLY A 25 3.73 -15.11 21.52
C GLY A 25 4.97 -14.22 21.30
N ALA A 26 5.15 -13.61 20.12
CA ALA A 26 6.29 -12.73 19.87
C ALA A 26 6.13 -11.35 20.54
N GLU A 27 7.25 -10.69 20.84
CA GLU A 27 7.31 -9.25 21.07
C GLU A 27 7.25 -8.55 19.71
N VAL A 28 6.29 -7.63 19.50
CA VAL A 28 6.03 -7.05 18.19
C VAL A 28 6.14 -5.54 18.21
N THR A 29 6.98 -5.00 17.32
CA THR A 29 7.01 -3.58 16.99
C THR A 29 6.51 -3.38 15.56
N LEU A 30 5.54 -2.50 15.36
CA LEU A 30 5.00 -2.10 14.05
C LEU A 30 5.45 -0.67 13.75
N LEU A 31 6.21 -0.50 12.68
CA LEU A 31 6.69 0.78 12.18
C LEU A 31 5.80 1.27 11.04
N GLU A 32 5.28 2.48 11.15
CA GLU A 32 4.55 3.16 10.07
C GLU A 32 5.18 4.53 9.81
N LYS A 33 5.48 4.81 8.54
CA LYS A 33 6.15 6.05 8.15
C LYS A 33 5.27 7.30 8.30
N THR A 34 3.94 7.14 8.26
CA THR A 34 2.99 8.24 8.40
C THR A 34 2.46 8.32 9.84
N ASP A 35 1.57 9.26 10.08
CA ASP A 35 0.87 9.46 11.36
C ASP A 35 -0.38 8.57 11.51
N MET A 36 -0.67 7.70 10.55
CA MET A 36 -1.84 6.82 10.52
C MET A 36 -1.47 5.44 9.99
N LEU A 37 -2.10 4.41 10.57
CA LEU A 37 -2.08 3.06 10.03
C LEU A 37 -2.96 2.92 8.77
N LEU A 38 -3.05 1.70 8.27
CA LEU A 38 -3.86 1.23 7.15
C LEU A 38 -3.46 1.72 5.76
N GLY A 39 -2.55 2.69 5.61
CA GLY A 39 -2.06 3.10 4.30
C GLY A 39 -3.17 3.29 3.27
N LEU A 40 -3.19 2.48 2.19
CA LEU A 40 -4.26 2.50 1.18
C LEU A 40 -5.64 2.07 1.71
N GLY A 41 -5.72 1.47 2.89
CA GLY A 41 -6.96 1.20 3.59
C GLY A 41 -7.76 2.46 3.90
N ASN A 42 -7.10 3.59 4.11
CA ASN A 42 -7.73 4.89 4.31
C ASN A 42 -8.33 5.50 3.03
N VAL A 43 -8.17 4.82 1.91
CA VAL A 43 -8.69 5.25 0.59
C VAL A 43 -9.64 4.22 0.01
N GLY A 44 -9.35 2.94 0.21
CA GLY A 44 -10.05 1.82 -0.38
C GLY A 44 -11.52 1.78 -0.01
N GLY A 45 -11.80 1.63 1.26
CA GLY A 45 -13.16 1.65 1.78
C GLY A 45 -14.03 0.45 1.41
N ILE A 46 -13.51 -0.53 0.69
CA ILE A 46 -14.22 -1.75 0.29
C ILE A 46 -13.61 -2.93 1.04
N MET A 47 -14.45 -3.65 1.77
CA MET A 47 -14.13 -4.94 2.37
C MET A 47 -15.16 -5.95 1.87
N ARG A 48 -15.08 -7.20 2.09
CA ARG A 48 -16.06 -8.19 1.65
C ARG A 48 -16.70 -7.84 0.29
N ASN A 49 -16.28 -8.46 -0.75
CA ASN A 49 -16.83 -8.25 -2.09
C ASN A 49 -16.94 -9.59 -2.83
N ASN A 50 -17.92 -9.74 -3.68
CA ASN A 50 -18.31 -10.92 -4.46
C ASN A 50 -17.39 -12.15 -4.37
N GLY A 51 -16.44 -12.32 -5.30
CA GLY A 51 -15.49 -13.43 -5.33
C GLY A 51 -14.49 -13.44 -4.15
N ARG A 52 -14.45 -12.39 -3.36
CA ARG A 52 -13.62 -12.26 -2.18
C ARG A 52 -14.41 -12.38 -0.86
N PHE A 53 -15.68 -12.59 -0.97
CA PHE A 53 -16.54 -12.78 0.19
C PHE A 53 -16.12 -14.04 0.96
N THR A 54 -15.93 -15.14 0.26
CA THR A 54 -15.40 -16.38 0.81
C THR A 54 -14.01 -16.21 1.40
N ALA A 55 -13.13 -15.45 0.73
CA ALA A 55 -11.80 -15.15 1.26
C ALA A 55 -11.85 -14.36 2.57
N ALA A 56 -12.84 -13.51 2.77
CA ALA A 56 -13.04 -12.84 4.06
C ALA A 56 -13.35 -13.84 5.17
N GLU A 57 -14.24 -14.80 4.94
CA GLU A 57 -14.58 -15.84 5.92
C GLU A 57 -13.41 -16.77 6.20
N GLU A 58 -12.63 -17.12 5.18
CA GLU A 58 -11.38 -17.89 5.34
C GLU A 58 -10.37 -17.13 6.21
N ASN A 59 -10.16 -15.85 5.96
CA ASN A 59 -9.28 -15.01 6.78
C ASN A 59 -9.76 -14.92 8.24
N ILE A 60 -11.07 -14.82 8.45
CA ILE A 60 -11.67 -14.83 9.79
C ILE A 60 -11.36 -16.16 10.49
N ALA A 61 -11.54 -17.29 9.77
CA ALA A 61 -11.22 -18.61 10.30
C ALA A 61 -9.74 -18.79 10.61
N LEU A 62 -8.86 -18.19 9.80
CA LEU A 62 -7.41 -18.19 10.01
C LEU A 62 -6.94 -17.21 11.11
N GLY A 63 -7.84 -16.45 11.71
CA GLY A 63 -7.52 -15.64 12.89
C GLY A 63 -7.56 -14.14 12.71
N ALA A 64 -7.99 -13.62 11.57
CA ALA A 64 -8.11 -12.18 11.32
C ALA A 64 -9.45 -11.57 11.77
N ARG A 65 -10.28 -12.31 12.50
CA ARG A 65 -11.64 -11.91 12.93
C ARG A 65 -11.70 -10.48 13.44
N GLU A 66 -10.78 -10.11 14.32
CA GLU A 66 -10.81 -8.81 14.99
C GLU A 66 -10.71 -7.62 14.02
N LEU A 67 -9.96 -7.79 12.90
CA LEU A 67 -9.89 -6.76 11.85
C LEU A 67 -11.20 -6.65 11.06
N PHE A 68 -11.81 -7.79 10.73
CA PHE A 68 -13.10 -7.82 10.04
C PHE A 68 -14.24 -7.29 10.94
N ASP A 69 -14.25 -7.64 12.21
CA ASP A 69 -15.23 -7.11 13.18
C ASP A 69 -15.14 -5.57 13.27
N ILE A 70 -13.95 -4.99 13.16
CA ILE A 70 -13.79 -3.53 13.12
C ILE A 70 -14.36 -2.96 11.83
N THR A 71 -14.04 -3.55 10.69
CA THR A 71 -14.57 -3.04 9.41
C THR A 71 -16.08 -3.17 9.33
N ASP A 72 -16.64 -4.27 9.85
CA ASP A 72 -18.09 -4.49 9.88
C ASP A 72 -18.79 -3.46 10.79
N ARG A 73 -18.27 -3.20 11.99
CA ARG A 73 -18.81 -2.15 12.88
C ARG A 73 -18.69 -0.74 12.31
N CYS A 74 -17.69 -0.50 11.47
CA CYS A 74 -17.49 0.78 10.79
C CYS A 74 -18.12 0.82 9.40
N SER A 75 -18.87 -0.21 8.99
CA SER A 75 -19.54 -0.24 7.69
C SER A 75 -20.61 0.85 7.60
N ARG A 76 -20.64 1.52 6.47
CA ARG A 76 -21.69 2.46 6.10
C ARG A 76 -22.80 1.76 5.33
N HIS A 77 -22.38 0.84 4.46
CA HIS A 77 -23.27 0.05 3.63
C HIS A 77 -22.76 -1.39 3.58
N VAL A 78 -23.68 -2.33 3.58
CA VAL A 78 -23.40 -3.76 3.50
C VAL A 78 -24.28 -4.39 2.43
N ASN A 79 -23.79 -5.47 1.84
CA ASN A 79 -24.51 -6.25 0.83
C ASN A 79 -24.98 -5.40 -0.36
N ILE A 80 -24.12 -4.52 -0.86
CA ILE A 80 -24.41 -3.66 -2.00
C ILE A 80 -23.76 -4.20 -3.28
N ASP A 81 -24.42 -3.93 -4.39
CA ASP A 81 -23.94 -4.28 -5.73
C ASP A 81 -23.49 -3.03 -6.49
N PHE A 82 -22.38 -3.15 -7.20
CA PHE A 82 -21.91 -2.15 -8.15
C PHE A 82 -21.12 -2.84 -9.28
N PRO A 83 -20.80 -2.17 -10.40
CA PRO A 83 -20.15 -2.82 -11.52
C PRO A 83 -18.93 -3.64 -11.10
N GLY A 84 -18.90 -4.92 -11.47
CA GLY A 84 -17.84 -5.87 -11.13
C GLY A 84 -17.87 -6.45 -9.72
N HIS A 85 -18.80 -6.05 -8.86
CA HIS A 85 -18.94 -6.55 -7.50
C HIS A 85 -20.37 -6.82 -7.11
N LYS A 86 -20.53 -7.84 -6.26
CA LYS A 86 -21.77 -8.16 -5.57
C LYS A 86 -21.50 -8.34 -4.09
N HIS A 87 -22.51 -8.06 -3.26
CA HIS A 87 -22.45 -8.25 -1.81
C HIS A 87 -21.28 -7.50 -1.13
N ALA A 88 -20.89 -6.35 -1.68
CA ALA A 88 -19.80 -5.56 -1.12
C ALA A 88 -20.21 -4.90 0.21
N SER A 89 -19.22 -4.76 1.10
CA SER A 89 -19.34 -3.90 2.28
C SER A 89 -18.44 -2.68 2.10
N LEU A 90 -18.99 -1.50 2.38
CA LEU A 90 -18.24 -0.24 2.35
C LEU A 90 -18.05 0.24 3.78
N TYR A 91 -16.81 0.37 4.21
CA TYR A 91 -16.51 0.91 5.53
C TYR A 91 -16.16 2.40 5.47
N ASP A 92 -16.40 3.08 6.59
CA ASP A 92 -16.03 4.48 6.79
C ASP A 92 -14.53 4.61 6.99
N VAL A 93 -13.83 5.13 5.98
CA VAL A 93 -12.36 5.26 6.00
C VAL A 93 -11.84 6.20 7.08
N MET A 94 -12.70 7.07 7.64
CA MET A 94 -12.33 7.96 8.73
C MET A 94 -12.41 7.29 10.10
N LYS A 95 -13.15 6.19 10.22
CA LYS A 95 -13.45 5.53 11.50
C LYS A 95 -12.59 4.27 11.73
N VAL A 96 -12.17 3.59 10.68
CA VAL A 96 -11.54 2.27 10.81
C VAL A 96 -10.15 2.37 11.44
N GLU A 97 -9.32 3.31 10.98
CA GLU A 97 -7.92 3.40 11.46
C GLU A 97 -7.79 3.57 12.97
N PRO A 98 -8.49 4.51 13.62
CA PRO A 98 -8.38 4.67 15.08
C PRO A 98 -8.76 3.41 15.86
N ASN A 99 -9.73 2.64 15.34
CA ASN A 99 -10.17 1.40 15.97
C ASN A 99 -9.12 0.28 15.80
N VAL A 100 -8.51 0.16 14.62
CA VAL A 100 -7.43 -0.82 14.38
C VAL A 100 -6.20 -0.48 15.22
N ARG A 101 -5.81 0.79 15.29
CA ARG A 101 -4.68 1.25 16.10
C ARG A 101 -4.89 0.95 17.58
N ARG A 102 -6.10 1.19 18.10
CA ARG A 102 -6.47 0.85 19.47
C ARG A 102 -6.36 -0.66 19.71
N LEU A 103 -6.97 -1.48 18.84
CA LEU A 103 -6.86 -2.95 18.91
C LEU A 103 -5.41 -3.42 19.01
N LEU A 104 -4.54 -2.96 18.13
CA LEU A 104 -3.13 -3.36 18.13
C LEU A 104 -2.45 -3.04 19.47
N ARG A 105 -2.67 -1.85 20.01
CA ARG A 105 -2.12 -1.43 21.30
C ARG A 105 -2.68 -2.27 22.46
N GLU A 106 -3.96 -2.54 22.46
CA GLU A 106 -4.62 -3.42 23.45
C GLU A 106 -4.07 -4.85 23.40
N LYS A 107 -3.66 -5.32 22.23
CA LYS A 107 -2.96 -6.61 22.04
C LYS A 107 -1.47 -6.57 22.39
N GLY A 108 -0.95 -5.45 22.85
CA GLY A 108 0.44 -5.29 23.24
C GLY A 108 1.43 -5.15 22.07
N VAL A 109 0.95 -4.66 20.90
CA VAL A 109 1.84 -4.26 19.80
C VAL A 109 2.40 -2.87 20.10
N ASP A 110 3.72 -2.71 20.03
CA ASP A 110 4.39 -1.41 20.06
C ASP A 110 4.20 -0.72 18.70
N VAL A 111 3.21 0.15 18.60
CA VAL A 111 2.87 0.88 17.36
C VAL A 111 3.61 2.20 17.32
N ARG A 112 4.58 2.31 16.43
CA ARG A 112 5.40 3.51 16.20
C ARG A 112 4.99 4.18 14.89
N LEU A 113 4.28 5.28 14.99
CA LEU A 113 3.94 6.15 13.86
C LEU A 113 5.08 7.14 13.58
N MET A 114 5.12 7.69 12.37
CA MET A 114 6.20 8.58 11.89
C MET A 114 7.60 7.94 11.98
N ALA A 115 7.64 6.62 12.01
CA ALA A 115 8.85 5.81 12.09
C ALA A 115 9.16 5.18 10.72
N ARG A 116 10.01 5.83 9.94
CA ARG A 116 10.35 5.39 8.59
C ARG A 116 11.66 4.63 8.59
N ALA A 117 11.62 3.32 8.32
CA ALA A 117 12.83 2.53 8.05
C ALA A 117 13.44 2.97 6.71
N VAL A 118 14.72 3.24 6.68
CA VAL A 118 15.46 3.77 5.53
C VAL A 118 16.63 2.92 5.10
N ASP A 119 17.17 2.11 6.00
CA ASP A 119 18.30 1.23 5.71
C ASP A 119 18.36 0.05 6.68
N VAL A 120 19.32 -0.85 6.48
CA VAL A 120 19.58 -2.02 7.30
C VAL A 120 21.06 -2.13 7.68
N VAL A 121 21.32 -2.74 8.81
CA VAL A 121 22.66 -3.27 9.16
C VAL A 121 22.60 -4.79 9.06
N LEU A 122 23.48 -5.36 8.26
CA LEU A 122 23.60 -6.80 8.10
C LEU A 122 24.64 -7.36 9.09
N GLN A 123 24.41 -8.57 9.59
CA GLN A 123 25.40 -9.29 10.38
C GLN A 123 26.68 -9.50 9.55
N LYS A 124 27.83 -9.27 10.18
CA LYS A 124 29.12 -9.58 9.54
C LYS A 124 29.22 -11.09 9.37
N SER A 125 29.46 -11.53 8.13
CA SER A 125 29.77 -12.93 7.85
C SER A 125 31.07 -13.29 8.61
N GLY A 126 30.96 -14.16 9.61
CA GLY A 126 32.10 -14.68 10.32
C GLY A 126 32.90 -15.63 9.43
N HIS A 127 33.84 -15.13 8.62
CA HIS A 127 34.89 -15.95 8.02
C HIS A 127 36.27 -15.34 8.36
N GLY A 128 37.07 -16.17 8.88
CA GLY A 128 38.48 -16.23 9.24
C GLY A 128 39.38 -15.05 8.90
N ALA A 129 40.23 -14.77 9.87
CA ALA A 129 41.33 -13.85 9.86
C ALA A 129 42.13 -13.73 8.57
N GLY A 130 42.38 -12.50 8.13
CA GLY A 130 43.47 -12.16 7.24
C GLY A 130 43.10 -11.15 6.17
N GLY A 131 43.22 -9.86 6.46
CA GLY A 131 43.12 -8.82 5.42
C GLY A 131 42.59 -7.49 5.96
N SER A 132 43.52 -6.66 6.43
CA SER A 132 43.27 -5.25 6.75
C SER A 132 42.78 -4.51 5.53
N GLY A 133 41.55 -4.04 5.56
CA GLY A 133 40.96 -3.24 4.49
C GLY A 133 39.67 -2.62 4.94
N ASP A 134 39.84 -1.53 5.68
CA ASP A 134 38.78 -0.59 6.04
C ASP A 134 38.12 -0.07 4.73
N ARG A 135 36.90 -0.48 4.46
CA ARG A 135 36.04 0.16 3.47
C ARG A 135 34.61 0.24 4.00
N ASP A 136 34.41 1.33 4.68
CA ASP A 136 33.10 1.90 4.96
C ASP A 136 32.34 2.08 3.63
N ARG A 137 31.55 1.10 3.22
CA ARG A 137 30.70 1.21 2.03
C ARG A 137 29.39 1.90 2.40
N ARG A 138 29.48 3.20 2.65
CA ARG A 138 28.34 4.07 2.48
C ARG A 138 28.08 4.17 0.98
N ILE A 139 27.04 3.51 0.51
CA ILE A 139 26.55 3.75 -0.87
C ILE A 139 25.76 5.06 -0.85
N SER A 140 26.47 6.18 -0.92
CA SER A 140 25.92 7.46 -1.29
C SER A 140 25.75 7.47 -2.82
N GLY A 141 24.52 7.36 -3.28
CA GLY A 141 24.23 7.43 -4.69
C GLY A 141 22.73 7.39 -4.92
N ILE A 142 22.09 8.57 -4.94
CA ILE A 142 20.82 8.75 -5.64
C ILE A 142 21.18 8.65 -7.13
N GLY A 143 21.12 7.43 -7.67
CA GLY A 143 21.29 7.19 -9.10
C GLY A 143 20.06 7.67 -9.85
N ASP A 144 20.32 8.40 -10.92
CA ASP A 144 19.37 8.88 -11.92
C ASP A 144 18.50 7.71 -12.45
N PRO A 145 17.17 7.86 -12.60
CA PRO A 145 16.29 6.78 -13.03
C PRO A 145 16.46 6.34 -14.51
N GLY A 146 17.46 6.81 -15.21
CA GLY A 146 17.64 6.62 -16.65
C GLY A 146 18.57 5.50 -17.11
N GLU A 147 19.37 4.86 -16.25
CA GLU A 147 20.29 3.82 -16.71
C GLU A 147 19.68 2.42 -16.68
N THR A 148 19.30 1.95 -17.86
CA THR A 148 18.95 0.56 -18.13
C THR A 148 20.19 -0.33 -18.06
N ARG A 149 20.40 -1.06 -16.98
CA ARG A 149 21.31 -2.21 -16.98
C ARG A 149 20.71 -3.32 -17.85
N ARG A 150 21.39 -3.64 -18.92
CA ARG A 150 21.11 -4.78 -19.80
C ARG A 150 21.18 -6.07 -18.99
N SER A 151 20.13 -6.89 -19.09
CA SER A 151 20.09 -8.24 -18.55
C SER A 151 21.01 -9.15 -19.39
N ASN A 152 22.17 -9.49 -18.87
CA ASN A 152 22.87 -10.67 -19.33
C ASN A 152 22.29 -11.86 -18.58
N THR A 153 21.59 -12.72 -19.30
CA THR A 153 21.17 -14.04 -18.84
C THR A 153 22.35 -15.00 -18.97
N GLU A 154 23.20 -15.06 -17.96
CA GLU A 154 24.05 -16.22 -17.74
C GLU A 154 23.41 -17.06 -16.61
N PRO A 155 23.48 -18.41 -16.69
CA PRO A 155 22.94 -19.26 -15.65
C PRO A 155 23.74 -19.05 -14.37
N PHE A 156 23.03 -18.72 -13.29
CA PHE A 156 23.63 -18.51 -11.98
C PHE A 156 24.26 -19.81 -11.48
N ASP A 157 25.56 -19.77 -11.28
CA ASP A 157 26.30 -20.76 -10.52
C ASP A 157 25.82 -20.74 -9.06
N ASN A 158 25.28 -21.87 -8.59
CA ASN A 158 24.85 -22.08 -7.19
C ASN A 158 26.05 -22.31 -6.27
N GLY A 159 27.01 -21.42 -6.29
CA GLY A 159 28.03 -21.36 -5.24
C GLY A 159 27.39 -20.89 -3.92
N ASP A 160 27.71 -21.55 -2.81
CA ASP A 160 27.25 -21.32 -1.43
C ASP A 160 27.31 -19.84 -0.98
N MET A 161 26.42 -19.00 -1.50
CA MET A 161 26.20 -17.67 -0.97
C MET A 161 25.29 -17.79 0.27
N GLN A 162 25.91 -17.69 1.43
CA GLN A 162 25.20 -17.67 2.70
C GLN A 162 24.19 -16.50 2.70
N ASP A 163 22.91 -16.78 2.95
CA ASP A 163 21.86 -15.77 3.04
C ASP A 163 22.25 -14.68 4.05
N ALA A 164 22.04 -13.41 3.66
CA ALA A 164 22.27 -12.29 4.55
C ALA A 164 21.30 -12.33 5.74
N VAL A 165 21.72 -11.78 6.86
CA VAL A 165 20.90 -11.66 8.08
C VAL A 165 20.86 -10.20 8.48
N ILE A 166 19.66 -9.64 8.62
CA ILE A 166 19.48 -8.29 9.15
C ILE A 166 19.69 -8.34 10.66
N GLU A 167 20.60 -7.52 11.18
CA GLU A 167 20.82 -7.31 12.61
C GLU A 167 19.83 -6.27 13.14
N LYS A 168 19.73 -5.13 12.44
CA LYS A 168 18.87 -4.01 12.81
C LYS A 168 18.47 -3.16 11.61
N LEU A 169 17.36 -2.44 11.77
CA LEU A 169 16.93 -1.40 10.86
C LEU A 169 17.48 -0.05 11.30
N ILE A 170 17.72 0.81 10.32
CA ILE A 170 18.00 2.23 10.50
C ILE A 170 16.73 3.01 10.21
N LEU A 171 16.32 3.86 11.14
CA LEU A 171 15.17 4.74 10.99
C LEU A 171 15.62 6.13 10.55
N ALA A 172 14.84 6.79 9.73
CA ALA A 172 15.08 8.20 9.42
C ALA A 172 15.04 9.02 10.72
N GLY A 173 15.97 9.95 10.86
CA GLY A 173 15.99 10.89 11.98
C GLY A 173 14.66 11.63 12.09
N ASN A 174 14.31 12.03 13.31
CA ASN A 174 13.07 12.74 13.59
C ASN A 174 13.02 14.06 12.78
N PRO A 175 12.05 14.27 11.86
CA PRO A 175 11.96 15.48 11.07
C PRO A 175 11.71 16.74 11.92
N ALA A 176 11.32 16.60 13.19
CA ALA A 176 11.09 17.70 14.10
C ALA A 176 12.35 18.21 14.81
N GLY A 177 13.53 17.58 14.61
CA GLY A 177 14.79 18.04 15.21
C GLY A 177 14.82 18.01 16.76
N ILE A 178 13.83 17.40 17.40
CA ILE A 178 13.72 17.32 18.85
C ILE A 178 14.47 16.07 19.32
N GLY A 179 15.70 16.27 19.78
CA GLY A 179 16.55 15.24 20.36
C GLY A 179 17.60 14.73 19.38
N GLY A 180 18.76 15.33 19.39
CA GLY A 180 20.06 14.94 18.82
C GLY A 180 20.08 14.08 17.55
N ASP A 181 21.04 14.30 16.69
CA ASP A 181 21.33 13.57 15.44
C ASP A 181 21.71 12.07 15.62
N SER A 182 21.25 11.40 16.69
CA SER A 182 21.51 9.99 16.87
C SER A 182 20.61 9.17 15.91
N GLU A 183 21.23 8.49 15.00
CA GLU A 183 20.63 7.51 14.12
C GLU A 183 19.83 6.50 14.97
N GLN A 184 18.50 6.53 14.85
CA GLN A 184 17.67 5.60 15.60
C GLN A 184 17.71 4.22 14.92
N THR A 185 18.01 3.19 15.68
CA THR A 185 18.02 1.81 15.19
C THR A 185 17.00 0.97 15.94
N ILE A 186 16.53 -0.10 15.30
CA ILE A 186 15.68 -1.11 15.94
C ILE A 186 16.17 -2.50 15.59
N GLU A 187 16.41 -3.31 16.62
CA GLU A 187 16.83 -4.70 16.53
C GLU A 187 15.62 -5.63 16.50
N GLY A 188 15.78 -6.77 15.82
CA GLY A 188 14.77 -7.82 15.75
C GLY A 188 15.36 -9.14 15.31
N ASP A 189 14.70 -10.24 15.70
CA ASP A 189 15.04 -11.57 15.23
C ASP A 189 14.44 -11.85 13.85
N VAL A 190 13.26 -11.29 13.60
CA VAL A 190 12.48 -11.44 12.35
C VAL A 190 11.97 -10.08 11.91
N PHE A 191 12.09 -9.82 10.61
CA PHE A 191 11.59 -8.60 9.98
C PHE A 191 10.51 -8.97 8.93
N VAL A 192 9.44 -8.16 8.86
CA VAL A 192 8.35 -8.38 7.89
C VAL A 192 8.09 -7.08 7.14
N GLU A 193 8.40 -7.04 5.85
CA GLU A 193 8.17 -5.87 5.01
C GLU A 193 6.76 -5.90 4.41
N THR A 194 5.89 -5.01 4.86
CA THR A 194 4.50 -4.82 4.43
C THR A 194 4.25 -3.40 3.91
N ALA A 195 5.31 -2.76 3.40
CA ALA A 195 5.30 -1.35 3.00
C ALA A 195 4.52 -1.06 1.69
N GLY A 196 3.82 -2.06 1.16
CA GLY A 196 3.08 -1.96 -0.09
C GLY A 196 3.96 -1.95 -1.34
N SER A 197 3.34 -1.80 -2.49
CA SER A 197 4.00 -1.86 -3.81
C SER A 197 4.12 -0.49 -4.50
N THR A 198 3.78 0.60 -3.81
CA THR A 198 3.88 1.94 -4.42
C THR A 198 5.33 2.29 -4.69
N GLY A 199 5.59 2.75 -5.90
CA GLY A 199 6.92 3.12 -6.35
C GLY A 199 7.46 4.41 -5.73
N PRO A 200 8.54 4.95 -6.29
CA PRO A 200 9.23 6.12 -5.75
C PRO A 200 8.35 7.37 -5.77
N MET A 201 8.77 8.40 -5.04
CA MET A 201 8.19 9.74 -5.15
C MET A 201 8.31 10.28 -6.56
N GLY A 202 7.43 11.21 -6.93
CA GLY A 202 7.52 11.93 -8.18
C GLY A 202 6.75 11.31 -9.34
N ASN A 203 5.94 10.28 -9.10
CA ASN A 203 5.06 9.70 -10.12
C ASN A 203 4.19 10.76 -10.81
N CYS A 204 3.72 11.76 -10.07
CA CYS A 204 2.95 12.87 -10.61
C CYS A 204 3.76 13.72 -11.61
N LEU A 205 5.04 13.85 -11.41
CA LEU A 205 5.93 14.55 -12.34
C LEU A 205 6.15 13.72 -13.61
N THR A 206 6.36 12.41 -13.46
CA THR A 206 6.62 11.50 -14.58
C THR A 206 5.37 11.26 -15.45
N TYR A 207 4.22 11.07 -14.82
CA TYR A 207 2.97 10.68 -15.53
C TYR A 207 1.92 11.78 -15.58
N GLY A 208 2.23 12.95 -15.00
CA GLY A 208 1.35 14.11 -15.01
C GLY A 208 0.05 13.93 -14.21
N ASN A 209 -0.01 12.94 -13.31
CA ASN A 209 -1.20 12.61 -12.53
C ASN A 209 -0.87 12.34 -11.07
N GLY A 210 -1.85 12.47 -10.17
CA GLY A 210 -1.67 12.10 -8.77
C GLY A 210 -1.33 10.62 -8.62
N CYS A 211 -0.69 10.25 -7.53
CA CYS A 211 -0.37 8.86 -7.22
C CYS A 211 -0.84 8.50 -5.80
N CYS A 212 -0.87 7.21 -5.48
CA CYS A 212 -1.22 6.73 -4.13
C CYS A 212 -0.36 7.40 -3.04
N MET A 213 0.83 7.86 -3.37
CA MET A 213 1.72 8.54 -2.43
C MET A 213 1.18 9.89 -1.96
N CYS A 214 0.34 10.58 -2.76
CA CYS A 214 -0.32 11.81 -2.31
C CYS A 214 -1.24 11.52 -1.13
N VAL A 215 -2.02 10.45 -1.21
CA VAL A 215 -2.88 9.99 -0.12
C VAL A 215 -2.06 9.60 1.11
N LEU A 216 -0.88 9.00 0.90
CA LEU A 216 0.07 8.66 1.96
C LEU A 216 0.98 9.83 2.34
N ARG A 217 0.69 11.04 1.87
CA ARG A 217 1.39 12.28 2.22
C ARG A 217 2.90 12.21 2.02
N CYS A 218 3.34 11.72 0.83
CA CYS A 218 4.75 11.53 0.54
C CYS A 218 5.60 12.79 0.70
N SER A 219 5.04 13.97 0.44
CA SER A 219 5.72 15.26 0.66
C SER A 219 6.03 15.55 2.12
N ALA A 220 5.22 15.04 3.05
CA ALA A 220 5.40 15.24 4.50
C ALA A 220 6.27 14.15 5.14
N PHE A 221 6.09 12.89 4.75
CA PHE A 221 6.70 11.74 5.42
C PHE A 221 7.81 11.05 4.60
N GLY A 222 8.14 11.60 3.46
CA GLY A 222 9.16 11.06 2.56
C GLY A 222 8.73 9.80 1.79
N PRO A 223 9.58 9.32 0.89
CA PRO A 223 9.29 8.17 0.03
C PRO A 223 9.25 6.86 0.82
N ARG A 224 8.59 5.86 0.24
CA ARG A 224 8.79 4.47 0.66
C ARG A 224 10.21 4.02 0.31
N VAL A 225 10.82 3.32 1.22
CA VAL A 225 12.10 2.63 0.99
C VAL A 225 11.84 1.14 0.95
N SER A 226 12.40 0.44 -0.02
CA SER A 226 12.38 -1.03 -0.07
C SER A 226 13.47 -1.58 0.83
N ILE A 227 13.07 -2.17 1.94
CA ILE A 227 13.99 -2.81 2.87
C ILE A 227 14.57 -4.10 2.27
N SER A 228 13.77 -4.82 1.48
CA SER A 228 14.27 -5.96 0.69
C SER A 228 15.46 -5.58 -0.19
N ALA A 229 15.35 -4.47 -0.93
CA ALA A 229 16.43 -4.00 -1.79
C ALA A 229 17.64 -3.49 -0.98
N ARG A 230 17.40 -2.82 0.16
CA ARG A 230 18.48 -2.38 1.06
C ARG A 230 19.26 -3.54 1.65
N ALA A 231 18.60 -4.64 1.92
CA ALA A 231 19.23 -5.85 2.44
C ALA A 231 19.94 -6.70 1.35
N GLY A 232 19.90 -6.28 0.08
CA GLY A 232 20.53 -7.01 -1.02
C GLY A 232 19.59 -7.94 -1.81
N GLY A 233 18.30 -7.93 -1.51
CA GLY A 233 17.27 -8.59 -2.31
C GLY A 233 16.92 -7.81 -3.57
N SER A 234 16.09 -8.41 -4.41
CA SER A 234 15.63 -7.81 -5.67
C SER A 234 14.21 -7.29 -5.55
N ASP A 235 13.97 -6.10 -6.13
CA ASP A 235 12.63 -5.59 -6.38
C ASP A 235 12.27 -5.79 -7.85
N ILE A 236 11.14 -6.45 -8.10
CA ILE A 236 10.62 -6.70 -9.44
C ILE A 236 9.58 -5.62 -9.75
N MET A 237 9.83 -4.84 -10.79
CA MET A 237 8.92 -3.79 -11.25
C MET A 237 7.90 -4.35 -12.24
N GLY A 238 6.61 -4.18 -11.95
CA GLY A 238 5.53 -4.51 -12.88
C GLY A 238 5.57 -3.62 -14.11
N ARG A 239 5.51 -4.24 -15.30
CA ARG A 239 5.45 -3.56 -16.59
C ARG A 239 4.10 -3.81 -17.28
N ARG A 240 3.65 -2.84 -18.05
CA ARG A 240 2.54 -3.01 -18.97
C ARG A 240 2.97 -3.80 -20.20
N ARG A 241 2.02 -4.19 -21.06
CA ARG A 241 2.31 -4.89 -22.32
C ARG A 241 3.20 -4.11 -23.26
N ASP A 242 3.12 -2.79 -23.25
CA ASP A 242 3.96 -1.88 -24.03
C ASP A 242 5.35 -1.64 -23.43
N GLY A 243 5.68 -2.33 -22.33
CA GLY A 243 6.95 -2.20 -21.61
C GLY A 243 7.01 -1.00 -20.66
N SER A 244 6.04 -0.10 -20.67
CA SER A 244 5.98 1.06 -19.78
C SER A 244 5.65 0.68 -18.35
N PHE A 245 5.96 1.58 -17.41
CA PHE A 245 5.66 1.42 -15.99
C PHE A 245 4.40 2.18 -15.58
N GLY A 246 3.92 1.85 -14.41
CA GLY A 246 2.78 2.50 -13.80
C GLY A 246 1.44 1.89 -14.19
N ALA A 247 0.51 1.96 -13.29
CA ALA A 247 -0.84 1.50 -13.46
C ALA A 247 -1.79 2.42 -12.69
N PHE A 248 -3.05 2.40 -13.06
CA PHE A 248 -4.03 3.29 -12.46
C PHE A 248 -4.88 2.56 -11.43
N SER A 249 -5.09 3.25 -10.34
CA SER A 249 -5.99 2.85 -9.28
C SER A 249 -7.13 3.87 -9.20
N GLY A 250 -8.37 3.44 -9.16
CA GLY A 250 -9.53 4.29 -8.93
C GLY A 250 -9.65 4.71 -7.47
N SER A 251 -8.65 5.40 -6.92
CA SER A 251 -8.54 5.65 -5.48
C SER A 251 -8.75 7.12 -5.08
N GLY A 252 -9.23 7.98 -5.98
CA GLY A 252 -9.57 9.36 -5.65
C GLY A 252 -10.77 9.41 -4.69
N LYS A 253 -10.76 10.40 -3.80
CA LYS A 253 -11.87 10.72 -2.88
C LYS A 253 -12.37 12.13 -3.16
N LEU A 254 -13.67 12.27 -3.31
CA LEU A 254 -14.32 13.57 -3.40
C LEU A 254 -15.00 13.91 -2.08
N GLU A 255 -15.00 15.18 -1.74
CA GLU A 255 -15.84 15.71 -0.68
C GLU A 255 -17.31 15.51 -1.04
N LYS A 256 -18.00 14.64 -0.31
CA LYS A 256 -19.39 14.28 -0.63
C LYS A 256 -20.31 15.50 -0.66
N GLY A 257 -20.13 16.44 0.27
CA GLY A 257 -20.88 17.70 0.32
C GLY A 257 -20.62 18.66 -0.85
N SER A 258 -19.63 18.38 -1.71
CA SER A 258 -19.36 19.18 -2.92
C SER A 258 -20.10 18.67 -4.17
N LEU A 259 -20.85 17.58 -4.06
CA LEU A 259 -21.63 16.98 -5.13
C LEU A 259 -23.08 17.48 -5.06
N SER A 260 -23.86 17.28 -6.14
CA SER A 260 -25.27 17.62 -6.17
C SER A 260 -26.06 16.87 -5.09
N ALA A 261 -27.18 17.45 -4.66
CA ALA A 261 -28.06 16.84 -3.67
C ALA A 261 -28.57 15.45 -4.11
N GLU A 262 -28.80 15.25 -5.40
CA GLU A 262 -29.22 13.97 -5.95
C GLU A 262 -28.15 12.90 -5.80
N ILE A 263 -26.89 13.22 -6.13
CA ILE A 263 -25.76 12.30 -5.97
C ILE A 263 -25.51 11.99 -4.49
N GLN A 264 -25.58 13.02 -3.64
CA GLN A 264 -25.45 12.83 -2.18
C GLN A 264 -26.54 11.90 -1.65
N LYS A 265 -27.78 12.07 -2.09
CA LYS A 265 -28.90 11.21 -1.70
C LYS A 265 -28.66 9.75 -2.07
N LYS A 266 -28.30 9.47 -3.36
CA LYS A 266 -27.97 8.11 -3.80
C LYS A 266 -26.86 7.49 -2.98
N LEU A 267 -25.77 8.22 -2.73
CA LEU A 267 -24.65 7.73 -1.92
C LEU A 267 -25.09 7.42 -0.48
N ASN A 268 -25.93 8.25 0.12
CA ASN A 268 -26.38 8.05 1.49
C ASN A 268 -27.36 6.88 1.63
N GLU A 269 -28.24 6.68 0.67
CA GLU A 269 -29.29 5.66 0.71
C GLU A 269 -28.83 4.31 0.14
N GLU A 270 -28.12 4.33 -1.00
CA GLU A 270 -27.76 3.12 -1.74
C GLU A 270 -26.27 2.74 -1.59
N GLY A 271 -25.43 3.64 -1.10
CA GLY A 271 -23.98 3.45 -1.01
C GLY A 271 -23.24 3.61 -2.34
N VAL A 272 -23.97 3.65 -3.45
CA VAL A 272 -23.43 3.68 -4.82
C VAL A 272 -24.15 4.75 -5.64
N ALA A 273 -23.39 5.47 -6.48
CA ALA A 273 -23.94 6.31 -7.52
C ALA A 273 -23.22 6.02 -8.84
N VAL A 274 -23.99 5.65 -9.86
CA VAL A 274 -23.49 5.44 -11.22
C VAL A 274 -24.05 6.57 -12.09
N ILE A 275 -23.17 7.40 -12.63
CA ILE A 275 -23.51 8.59 -13.39
C ILE A 275 -22.95 8.44 -14.82
N PRO A 276 -23.83 8.40 -15.85
CA PRO A 276 -23.38 8.29 -17.23
C PRO A 276 -22.46 9.45 -17.64
N LEU A 277 -21.38 9.13 -18.34
CA LEU A 277 -20.49 10.13 -18.92
C LEU A 277 -21.04 10.67 -20.23
N PRO A 278 -20.84 11.97 -20.51
CA PRO A 278 -21.00 12.48 -21.87
C PRO A 278 -20.12 11.68 -22.84
N HIS A 279 -20.62 11.38 -24.03
CA HIS A 279 -19.93 10.53 -25.01
C HIS A 279 -18.47 10.99 -25.28
N ALA A 280 -18.24 12.30 -25.34
CA ALA A 280 -16.91 12.89 -25.54
C ALA A 280 -15.92 12.62 -24.38
N ALA A 281 -16.42 12.30 -23.19
CA ALA A 281 -15.60 12.01 -22.00
C ALA A 281 -15.27 10.52 -21.85
N VAL A 282 -15.88 9.65 -22.65
CA VAL A 282 -15.63 8.19 -22.62
C VAL A 282 -14.27 7.88 -23.22
N LYS A 283 -13.41 7.20 -22.45
CA LYS A 283 -12.02 6.83 -22.84
C LYS A 283 -11.75 5.38 -22.49
N LYS A 284 -12.15 4.47 -23.39
CA LYS A 284 -12.05 3.01 -23.18
C LYS A 284 -10.60 2.52 -23.03
N GLU A 285 -9.65 3.18 -23.70
CA GLU A 285 -8.22 2.85 -23.63
C GLU A 285 -7.63 2.95 -22.20
N LYS A 286 -8.26 3.70 -21.31
CA LYS A 286 -7.84 3.82 -19.94
C LYS A 286 -8.10 2.57 -19.09
N LEU A 287 -9.00 1.70 -19.53
CA LEU A 287 -9.30 0.44 -18.82
C LEU A 287 -8.09 -0.51 -18.81
N ASP A 288 -7.29 -0.52 -19.87
CA ASP A 288 -6.10 -1.37 -19.97
C ASP A 288 -5.04 -1.04 -18.91
N MET A 289 -5.06 0.19 -18.41
CA MET A 289 -4.12 0.69 -17.42
C MET A 289 -4.55 0.42 -15.97
N LYS A 290 -5.74 -0.15 -15.76
CA LYS A 290 -6.23 -0.52 -14.41
C LYS A 290 -5.39 -1.62 -13.79
N VAL A 291 -4.97 -1.41 -12.54
CA VAL A 291 -4.25 -2.42 -11.75
C VAL A 291 -5.13 -3.66 -11.54
N CYS A 292 -6.32 -3.45 -11.02
CA CYS A 292 -7.28 -4.52 -10.79
C CYS A 292 -8.16 -4.70 -12.04
N LYS A 293 -7.99 -5.81 -12.73
CA LYS A 293 -8.76 -6.10 -13.95
C LYS A 293 -10.25 -6.32 -13.68
N GLN A 294 -10.65 -6.60 -12.46
CA GLN A 294 -12.06 -6.65 -12.03
C GLN A 294 -12.78 -5.30 -12.23
N TYR A 295 -12.04 -4.18 -12.22
CA TYR A 295 -12.55 -2.84 -12.49
C TYR A 295 -12.25 -2.37 -13.93
N ALA A 296 -11.71 -3.23 -14.79
CA ALA A 296 -11.47 -2.92 -16.20
C ALA A 296 -12.71 -3.28 -17.05
N LEU A 297 -13.89 -2.94 -16.57
CA LEU A 297 -15.17 -3.18 -17.23
C LEU A 297 -15.62 -1.92 -17.99
N GLN A 298 -16.38 -2.12 -19.06
CA GLN A 298 -16.89 -1.04 -19.90
C GLN A 298 -17.68 -0.01 -19.10
N GLU A 299 -18.42 -0.44 -18.09
CA GLU A 299 -19.18 0.41 -17.19
C GLU A 299 -18.33 1.48 -16.51
N PHE A 300 -17.05 1.17 -16.19
CA PHE A 300 -16.12 2.14 -15.61
C PHE A 300 -15.49 3.09 -16.64
N ALA A 301 -15.64 2.83 -17.92
CA ALA A 301 -15.27 3.78 -18.99
C ALA A 301 -16.42 4.71 -19.35
N GLU A 302 -17.64 4.23 -19.25
CA GLU A 302 -18.85 4.92 -19.71
C GLU A 302 -19.57 5.67 -18.58
N ASN A 303 -19.20 5.41 -17.32
CA ASN A 303 -19.83 6.04 -16.16
C ASN A 303 -18.81 6.52 -15.14
N ILE A 304 -19.17 7.55 -14.38
CA ILE A 304 -18.56 7.81 -13.08
C ILE A 304 -19.25 6.89 -12.08
N VAL A 305 -18.47 6.01 -11.45
CA VAL A 305 -18.94 5.15 -10.38
C VAL A 305 -18.37 5.67 -9.06
N LEU A 306 -19.27 6.08 -8.17
CA LEU A 306 -18.95 6.55 -6.83
C LEU A 306 -19.42 5.55 -5.78
N LEU A 307 -18.62 5.41 -4.73
CA LEU A 307 -18.96 4.59 -3.55
C LEU A 307 -18.89 5.45 -2.28
N ASP A 308 -19.87 5.27 -1.38
CA ASP A 308 -19.89 5.97 -0.09
C ASP A 308 -19.00 5.28 0.94
N THR A 309 -17.78 5.76 1.08
CA THR A 309 -16.82 5.31 2.11
C THR A 309 -16.58 6.36 3.20
N GLY A 310 -17.58 7.24 3.43
CA GLY A 310 -17.47 8.47 4.21
C GLY A 310 -17.20 9.67 3.31
N TYR A 311 -16.27 9.55 2.39
CA TYR A 311 -16.13 10.36 1.20
C TYR A 311 -16.85 9.71 0.01
N ALA A 312 -17.02 10.44 -1.08
CA ALA A 312 -17.41 9.85 -2.35
C ALA A 312 -16.15 9.31 -3.06
N LYS A 313 -15.92 8.00 -2.95
CA LYS A 313 -14.80 7.34 -3.60
C LYS A 313 -15.08 7.19 -5.09
N ILE A 314 -14.22 7.76 -5.94
CA ILE A 314 -14.32 7.62 -7.38
C ILE A 314 -13.60 6.35 -7.85
N MET A 315 -14.34 5.44 -8.49
CA MET A 315 -13.83 4.18 -9.02
C MET A 315 -13.41 4.28 -10.49
N THR A 316 -13.98 5.24 -11.20
CA THR A 316 -13.65 5.50 -12.62
C THR A 316 -12.21 6.01 -12.73
N PRO A 317 -11.39 5.46 -13.65
CA PRO A 317 -10.02 5.92 -13.83
C PRO A 317 -9.97 7.28 -14.51
N PHE A 318 -9.08 8.16 -14.03
CA PHE A 318 -8.72 9.41 -14.66
C PHE A 318 -9.80 10.46 -14.86
N PHE A 319 -10.04 11.24 -13.83
CA PHE A 319 -10.70 12.51 -13.97
C PHE A 319 -9.84 13.63 -13.40
N ASP A 320 -9.40 14.56 -14.22
CA ASP A 320 -8.98 15.86 -13.75
C ASP A 320 -10.19 16.64 -13.24
N LEU A 321 -9.94 17.55 -12.31
CA LEU A 321 -11.01 18.26 -11.63
C LEU A 321 -11.80 19.18 -12.57
N GLU A 322 -11.14 19.75 -13.58
CA GLU A 322 -11.76 20.64 -14.55
C GLU A 322 -12.75 19.88 -15.44
N THR A 323 -12.34 18.73 -15.96
CA THR A 323 -13.23 17.85 -16.74
C THR A 323 -14.38 17.33 -15.88
N LEU A 324 -14.10 16.95 -14.63
CA LEU A 324 -15.11 16.44 -13.69
C LEU A 324 -16.20 17.49 -13.45
N ARG A 325 -15.85 18.76 -13.27
CA ARG A 325 -16.77 19.85 -13.01
C ARG A 325 -17.68 20.22 -14.21
N GLN A 326 -17.35 19.73 -15.39
CA GLN A 326 -18.22 19.89 -16.58
C GLN A 326 -19.35 18.85 -16.64
N ILE A 327 -19.34 17.86 -15.73
CA ILE A 327 -20.35 16.82 -15.69
C ILE A 327 -21.47 17.23 -14.74
N PRO A 328 -22.75 17.09 -15.14
CA PRO A 328 -23.88 17.44 -14.29
C PRO A 328 -23.81 16.79 -12.90
N GLY A 329 -23.97 17.60 -11.87
CA GLY A 329 -23.89 17.18 -10.47
C GLY A 329 -22.49 17.22 -9.85
N PHE A 330 -21.45 17.57 -10.64
CA PHE A 330 -20.06 17.72 -10.18
C PHE A 330 -19.52 19.16 -10.27
N GLU A 331 -20.35 20.14 -10.54
CA GLU A 331 -19.95 21.53 -10.83
C GLU A 331 -19.07 22.13 -9.70
N ASN A 332 -19.36 21.74 -8.47
CA ASN A 332 -18.62 22.18 -7.27
C ASN A 332 -17.69 21.10 -6.70
N ALA A 333 -17.46 20.01 -7.44
CA ALA A 333 -16.67 18.88 -6.96
C ALA A 333 -15.29 19.30 -6.45
N ARG A 334 -14.89 18.72 -5.32
CA ARG A 334 -13.57 18.90 -4.71
C ARG A 334 -13.00 17.56 -4.32
N TYR A 335 -11.71 17.37 -4.57
CA TYR A 335 -11.00 16.24 -3.98
C TYR A 335 -10.80 16.47 -2.48
N ALA A 336 -11.01 15.43 -1.69
CA ALA A 336 -10.83 15.45 -0.24
C ALA A 336 -9.37 15.64 0.15
N ASP A 337 -8.44 15.15 -0.67
CA ASP A 337 -7.02 15.35 -0.50
C ASP A 337 -6.52 16.39 -1.50
N PRO A 338 -6.06 17.57 -1.05
CA PRO A 338 -5.58 18.63 -1.94
C PRO A 338 -4.33 18.21 -2.73
N TYR A 339 -3.61 17.19 -2.27
CA TYR A 339 -2.45 16.62 -2.96
C TYR A 339 -2.80 15.45 -3.87
N ALA A 340 -4.07 15.05 -3.96
CA ALA A 340 -4.52 13.95 -4.84
C ALA A 340 -4.31 14.21 -6.34
N GLY A 341 -3.47 15.18 -6.64
CA GLY A 341 -3.05 15.59 -7.96
C GLY A 341 -4.21 16.24 -8.74
N GLY A 342 -4.03 17.44 -9.23
CA GLY A 342 -5.03 18.18 -10.01
C GLY A 342 -5.52 17.46 -11.28
N LYS A 343 -5.07 16.24 -11.54
CA LYS A 343 -5.41 15.42 -12.69
C LYS A 343 -6.22 14.16 -12.34
N GLY A 344 -6.69 14.00 -11.11
CA GLY A 344 -7.65 12.97 -10.74
C GLY A 344 -7.10 11.79 -9.95
N ASN A 345 -7.37 10.57 -10.39
CA ASN A 345 -7.08 9.35 -9.67
C ASN A 345 -5.59 9.03 -9.61
N SER A 346 -5.22 8.22 -8.63
CA SER A 346 -3.83 7.86 -8.36
C SER A 346 -3.21 6.96 -9.40
N ILE A 347 -1.92 7.18 -9.66
CA ILE A 347 -1.04 6.21 -10.34
C ILE A 347 -0.32 5.39 -9.29
N ARG A 348 -0.15 4.10 -9.55
CA ARG A 348 0.67 3.20 -8.74
C ARG A 348 1.72 2.52 -9.59
N TYR A 349 2.91 2.37 -9.02
CA TYR A 349 3.84 1.34 -9.43
C TYR A 349 3.51 0.03 -8.73
N LEU A 350 3.84 -1.08 -9.39
CA LEU A 350 3.89 -2.38 -8.76
C LEU A 350 5.36 -2.74 -8.62
N SER A 351 5.89 -2.62 -7.42
CA SER A 351 7.25 -3.02 -7.07
C SER A 351 7.17 -4.03 -5.95
N VAL A 352 7.54 -5.27 -6.24
CA VAL A 352 7.36 -6.42 -5.35
C VAL A 352 8.69 -7.06 -5.04
N ALA A 353 8.83 -7.67 -3.86
CA ALA A 353 10.04 -8.39 -3.50
C ALA A 353 10.09 -9.75 -4.19
N GLU A 354 11.28 -10.13 -4.65
CA GLU A 354 11.57 -11.50 -5.03
C GLU A 354 11.61 -12.35 -3.76
N ARG A 355 10.75 -13.38 -3.68
CA ARG A 355 10.54 -14.17 -2.47
C ARG A 355 10.22 -15.62 -2.78
N ASP A 356 10.37 -16.51 -1.81
CA ASP A 356 9.94 -17.90 -1.89
C ASP A 356 8.45 -18.08 -1.51
N ASN A 357 7.98 -19.32 -1.49
CA ASN A 357 6.59 -19.63 -1.15
C ASN A 357 6.25 -19.48 0.34
N THR A 358 7.25 -19.33 1.21
CA THR A 358 7.06 -19.02 2.64
C THR A 358 7.01 -17.52 2.92
N MET A 359 6.95 -16.69 1.88
CA MET A 359 7.04 -15.23 1.92
C MET A 359 8.41 -14.69 2.35
N ARG A 360 9.43 -15.54 2.45
CA ARG A 360 10.79 -15.12 2.78
C ARG A 360 11.43 -14.46 1.55
N VAL A 361 11.98 -13.28 1.74
CA VAL A 361 12.71 -12.55 0.68
C VAL A 361 13.97 -13.33 0.30
N MET A 362 14.18 -13.53 -1.00
CA MET A 362 15.33 -14.27 -1.52
C MET A 362 16.65 -13.64 -1.04
N LYS A 363 17.61 -14.50 -0.70
CA LYS A 363 18.95 -14.13 -0.19
C LYS A 363 18.98 -13.48 1.20
N ILE A 364 17.85 -13.42 1.91
CA ILE A 364 17.79 -12.82 3.24
C ILE A 364 17.06 -13.78 4.19
N ARG A 365 17.76 -14.28 5.19
CA ARG A 365 17.27 -15.37 6.03
C ARG A 365 16.12 -14.98 6.96
N ASN A 366 16.14 -13.78 7.51
CA ASN A 366 15.20 -13.30 8.51
C ASN A 366 14.30 -12.15 8.06
N LEU A 367 14.15 -11.94 6.74
CA LEU A 367 13.23 -10.97 6.17
C LEU A 367 12.13 -11.69 5.40
N PHE A 368 10.90 -11.38 5.75
CA PHE A 368 9.68 -11.83 5.06
C PHE A 368 8.96 -10.63 4.45
N CYS A 369 8.05 -10.88 3.52
CA CYS A 369 7.22 -9.82 2.96
C CYS A 369 5.75 -10.23 2.90
N GLY A 370 4.85 -9.25 3.02
CA GLY A 370 3.42 -9.48 2.98
C GLY A 370 2.66 -8.39 2.22
N GLY A 371 1.38 -8.65 1.95
CA GLY A 371 0.51 -7.74 1.21
C GLY A 371 0.98 -7.53 -0.23
N GLU A 372 0.79 -6.33 -0.75
CA GLU A 372 1.20 -6.00 -2.11
C GLU A 372 2.71 -6.10 -2.34
N LYS A 373 3.52 -5.99 -1.30
CA LYS A 373 4.97 -6.17 -1.40
C LYS A 373 5.35 -7.60 -1.82
N SER A 374 4.54 -8.59 -1.46
CA SER A 374 4.73 -9.99 -1.85
C SER A 374 4.35 -10.31 -3.29
N GLY A 375 3.66 -9.39 -3.98
CA GLY A 375 3.22 -9.55 -5.36
C GLY A 375 2.02 -10.46 -5.59
N LEU A 376 1.46 -11.04 -4.52
CA LEU A 376 0.34 -11.98 -4.67
C LEU A 376 -1.01 -11.29 -4.82
N PHE A 377 -1.23 -10.19 -4.11
CA PHE A 377 -2.55 -9.61 -3.96
C PHE A 377 -2.53 -8.09 -4.02
N VAL A 378 -3.60 -7.53 -4.55
CA VAL A 378 -3.77 -6.08 -4.72
C VAL A 378 -4.98 -5.52 -3.96
N GLY A 379 -5.75 -6.35 -3.28
CA GLY A 379 -6.92 -5.98 -2.49
C GLY A 379 -6.68 -6.00 -0.98
N HIS A 380 -7.61 -5.43 -0.21
CA HIS A 380 -7.46 -5.32 1.25
C HIS A 380 -7.61 -6.67 1.95
N THR A 381 -8.62 -7.45 1.56
CA THR A 381 -8.87 -8.78 2.13
C THR A 381 -7.68 -9.69 1.90
N GLU A 382 -7.13 -9.68 0.69
CA GLU A 382 -5.98 -10.48 0.31
C GLU A 382 -4.70 -10.02 0.99
N ALA A 383 -4.57 -8.73 1.24
CA ALA A 383 -3.42 -8.21 1.98
C ALA A 383 -3.40 -8.71 3.44
N ILE A 384 -4.57 -9.01 4.01
CA ILE A 384 -4.68 -9.59 5.35
C ILE A 384 -4.23 -11.06 5.36
N SER A 385 -4.45 -11.80 4.27
CA SER A 385 -4.14 -13.24 4.19
C SER A 385 -2.65 -13.54 3.99
N THR A 386 -1.88 -12.59 3.53
CA THR A 386 -0.44 -12.76 3.33
C THR A 386 0.36 -12.50 4.58
#